data_52963282cca4a45ed2dcb2914d70a167
#
_entry.id   52963282cca4a45ed2dcb2914d70a167
#
_cell.length_a   1.000
_cell.length_b   1.000
_cell.length_c   1.000
_cell.angle_alpha   90.00
_cell.angle_beta   90.00
_cell.angle_gamma   90.00
#
_symmetry.space_group_name_H-M   'P 1'
#
loop_
_entity.id
_entity.type
_entity.pdbx_description
1 polymer ?
#
loop_
_entity_poly.entity_id
_entity_poly.type
_entity_poly.pdbx_seq_one_letter_code
_entity_poly.pdbx_strand_id
1 'polypeptide(L)'
;QKSRRELQRVMIIGAGLAGEKTYREIIYNPTIYKQVVCFIDDDKSKKGCRIHDITVYGGREKIIEVAKKFGVEEILLAMPSSNRKEVADILNICKETKCQIKKLPGIYQMINGDIHISDFKDVEIQDLLGREPIKVNIEDIIRYVTGKVVMVTGGGGSIGSELCRQIAASGPKQLIIVDIYENNAYDIQLELKHKYPNLNLETIIASVRNSKKMDKLFEKYQPDIVYHAAAHKHVSLMEDSPNEAVKNNVFGTLNVVKAADKYKTKKFILISTDKAVNPTNIMGATKRICEMIVQSYNKQSQTEYVAVRFGNVLGSNGSVIPLFKKQIKEGGPVTVTHPDIIRYFMTIPEAVSLVLQAGAYAKGGEIFILDMGEPVKIADMARNLIKLSGYEPDVDIKIKYTGLRPGEKLYE
;
A
#
# COMPACT_ATOMS: atom_id res chain seq x y z
N GLN A 1 -17.86 -13.46 -43.28
CA GLN A 1 -18.55 -12.33 -42.60
C GLN A 1 -17.72 -11.96 -41.38
N LYS A 2 -16.88 -10.89 -41.47
CA LYS A 2 -16.22 -10.29 -40.29
C LYS A 2 -17.31 -9.62 -39.46
N SER A 3 -17.62 -10.16 -38.28
CA SER A 3 -18.45 -9.50 -37.29
C SER A 3 -17.86 -8.10 -37.06
N ARG A 4 -18.64 -7.04 -37.32
CA ARG A 4 -18.30 -5.68 -36.89
C ARG A 4 -18.21 -5.73 -35.37
N ARG A 5 -16.99 -5.73 -34.80
CA ARG A 5 -16.81 -5.48 -33.38
C ARG A 5 -17.35 -4.07 -33.12
N GLU A 6 -18.36 -3.94 -32.29
CA GLU A 6 -18.83 -2.65 -31.79
C GLU A 6 -17.69 -1.94 -31.09
N LEU A 7 -17.49 -0.65 -31.41
CA LEU A 7 -16.45 0.16 -30.73
C LEU A 7 -16.90 0.49 -29.32
N GLN A 8 -16.06 0.24 -28.35
CA GLN A 8 -16.32 0.60 -26.94
C GLN A 8 -16.45 2.12 -26.80
N ARG A 9 -17.55 2.60 -26.24
CA ARG A 9 -17.83 4.04 -26.08
C ARG A 9 -17.09 4.60 -24.86
N VAL A 10 -16.28 5.64 -25.10
CA VAL A 10 -15.36 6.19 -24.12
C VAL A 10 -15.67 7.64 -23.80
N MET A 11 -15.70 7.99 -22.52
CA MET A 11 -15.65 9.35 -22.00
C MET A 11 -14.23 9.66 -21.57
N ILE A 12 -13.69 10.81 -21.96
CA ILE A 12 -12.41 11.32 -21.43
C ILE A 12 -12.71 12.45 -20.44
N ILE A 13 -12.18 12.33 -19.22
CA ILE A 13 -12.22 13.38 -18.20
C ILE A 13 -10.86 14.07 -18.15
N GLY A 14 -10.87 15.36 -18.39
CA GLY A 14 -9.69 16.19 -18.64
C GLY A 14 -9.55 16.56 -20.11
N ALA A 15 -9.94 17.78 -20.46
CA ALA A 15 -9.90 18.35 -21.82
C ALA A 15 -8.65 19.24 -21.99
N GLY A 16 -7.52 18.84 -21.41
CA GLY A 16 -6.21 19.45 -21.57
C GLY A 16 -5.32 18.62 -22.52
N LEU A 17 -4.01 18.90 -22.49
CA LEU A 17 -3.02 18.25 -23.35
C LEU A 17 -3.05 16.70 -23.19
N ALA A 18 -3.20 16.19 -21.98
CA ALA A 18 -3.26 14.75 -21.72
C ALA A 18 -4.51 14.12 -22.37
N GLY A 19 -5.68 14.74 -22.24
CA GLY A 19 -6.92 14.28 -22.86
C GLY A 19 -6.86 14.33 -24.39
N GLU A 20 -6.27 15.39 -24.95
CA GLU A 20 -6.08 15.50 -26.41
C GLU A 20 -5.14 14.41 -26.94
N LYS A 21 -4.00 14.16 -26.28
CA LYS A 21 -3.09 13.07 -26.66
C LYS A 21 -3.76 11.70 -26.56
N THR A 22 -4.56 11.47 -25.50
CA THR A 22 -5.35 10.23 -25.33
C THR A 22 -6.34 10.05 -26.49
N TYR A 23 -7.04 11.13 -26.88
CA TYR A 23 -7.94 11.10 -28.03
C TYR A 23 -7.20 10.73 -29.32
N ARG A 24 -6.05 11.39 -29.60
CA ARG A 24 -5.24 11.11 -30.79
C ARG A 24 -4.77 9.66 -30.83
N GLU A 25 -4.28 9.11 -29.71
CA GLU A 25 -3.88 7.71 -29.62
C GLU A 25 -5.03 6.76 -30.00
N ILE A 26 -6.25 7.04 -29.52
CA ILE A 26 -7.43 6.22 -29.86
C ILE A 26 -7.77 6.29 -31.34
N ILE A 27 -7.70 7.47 -31.93
CA ILE A 27 -8.13 7.67 -33.34
C ILE A 27 -7.07 7.18 -34.36
N TYR A 28 -5.78 7.41 -34.05
CA TYR A 28 -4.71 7.06 -35.01
C TYR A 28 -4.19 5.63 -34.85
N ASN A 29 -4.56 4.93 -33.78
CA ASN A 29 -4.16 3.55 -33.57
C ASN A 29 -5.28 2.57 -33.92
N PRO A 30 -5.24 1.94 -35.11
CA PRO A 30 -6.33 1.07 -35.61
C PRO A 30 -6.48 -0.22 -34.79
N THR A 31 -5.56 -0.52 -33.86
CA THR A 31 -5.66 -1.68 -32.97
C THR A 31 -6.52 -1.40 -31.75
N ILE A 32 -6.86 -0.13 -31.49
CA ILE A 32 -7.70 0.30 -30.37
C ILE A 32 -9.14 0.38 -30.82
N TYR A 33 -9.96 -0.59 -30.41
CA TYR A 33 -11.40 -0.65 -30.74
C TYR A 33 -12.23 0.23 -29.80
N LYS A 34 -11.96 1.55 -29.76
CA LYS A 34 -12.63 2.52 -28.89
C LYS A 34 -13.13 3.72 -29.69
N GLN A 35 -14.23 4.31 -29.23
CA GLN A 35 -14.79 5.55 -29.78
C GLN A 35 -14.97 6.58 -28.67
N VAL A 36 -14.26 7.70 -28.73
CA VAL A 36 -14.49 8.82 -27.82
C VAL A 36 -15.79 9.50 -28.20
N VAL A 37 -16.73 9.59 -27.26
CA VAL A 37 -18.06 10.17 -27.47
C VAL A 37 -18.26 11.52 -26.78
N CYS A 38 -17.46 11.83 -25.77
CA CYS A 38 -17.54 13.10 -25.05
C CYS A 38 -16.28 13.38 -24.22
N PHE A 39 -16.07 14.67 -23.92
CA PHE A 39 -15.13 15.17 -22.93
C PHE A 39 -15.87 15.80 -21.76
N ILE A 40 -15.26 15.69 -20.57
CA ILE A 40 -15.64 16.41 -19.33
C ILE A 40 -14.41 17.17 -18.83
N ASP A 41 -14.60 18.43 -18.43
CA ASP A 41 -13.56 19.25 -17.81
C ASP A 41 -14.19 20.29 -16.88
N ASP A 42 -13.63 20.45 -15.69
CA ASP A 42 -14.13 21.41 -14.69
C ASP A 42 -13.86 22.87 -15.04
N ASP A 43 -12.97 23.13 -16.01
CA ASP A 43 -12.72 24.47 -16.52
C ASP A 43 -13.94 24.97 -17.32
N LYS A 44 -14.64 25.93 -16.71
CA LYS A 44 -15.86 26.51 -17.31
C LYS A 44 -15.63 27.13 -18.68
N SER A 45 -14.41 27.61 -18.97
CA SER A 45 -14.05 28.22 -20.27
C SER A 45 -14.08 27.20 -21.41
N LYS A 46 -13.90 25.91 -21.11
CA LYS A 46 -13.92 24.83 -22.10
C LYS A 46 -15.30 24.27 -22.39
N LYS A 47 -16.31 24.60 -21.58
CA LYS A 47 -17.67 24.10 -21.76
C LYS A 47 -18.21 24.52 -23.13
N GLY A 48 -18.68 23.56 -23.90
CA GLY A 48 -19.18 23.75 -25.27
C GLY A 48 -18.09 23.85 -26.34
N CYS A 49 -16.81 23.94 -25.94
CA CYS A 49 -15.70 23.84 -26.89
C CYS A 49 -15.62 22.42 -27.49
N ARG A 50 -14.98 22.33 -28.65
CA ARG A 50 -14.71 21.05 -29.30
C ARG A 50 -13.22 20.76 -29.31
N ILE A 51 -12.86 19.55 -28.94
CA ILE A 51 -11.52 19.00 -29.16
C ILE A 51 -11.65 18.08 -30.37
N HIS A 52 -11.05 18.51 -31.50
CA HIS A 52 -11.35 17.96 -32.80
C HIS A 52 -12.88 17.98 -33.03
N ASP A 53 -13.52 16.83 -33.21
CA ASP A 53 -14.96 16.76 -33.45
C ASP A 53 -15.79 16.42 -32.22
N ILE A 54 -15.17 16.29 -31.03
CA ILE A 54 -15.83 15.87 -29.80
C ILE A 54 -16.06 17.06 -28.86
N THR A 55 -17.29 17.19 -28.38
CA THR A 55 -17.72 18.30 -27.51
C THR A 55 -17.30 18.07 -26.05
N VAL A 56 -16.89 19.14 -25.36
CA VAL A 56 -16.72 19.21 -23.90
C VAL A 56 -18.07 19.61 -23.28
N TYR A 57 -18.70 18.71 -22.55
CA TYR A 57 -20.07 18.88 -22.04
C TYR A 57 -20.20 19.67 -20.73
N GLY A 58 -19.09 19.95 -20.07
CA GLY A 58 -19.00 20.69 -18.79
C GLY A 58 -18.16 19.96 -17.75
N GLY A 59 -18.34 20.31 -16.48
CA GLY A 59 -17.57 19.78 -15.38
C GLY A 59 -18.07 18.44 -14.83
N ARG A 60 -17.46 18.06 -13.70
CA ARG A 60 -17.73 16.76 -13.02
C ARG A 60 -19.22 16.53 -12.69
N GLU A 61 -20.01 17.58 -12.52
CA GLU A 61 -21.46 17.50 -12.26
C GLU A 61 -22.25 16.89 -13.44
N LYS A 62 -21.65 16.85 -14.63
CA LYS A 62 -22.28 16.29 -15.84
C LYS A 62 -21.90 14.84 -16.14
N ILE A 63 -20.97 14.25 -15.39
CA ILE A 63 -20.44 12.89 -15.67
C ILE A 63 -21.58 11.87 -15.79
N ILE A 64 -22.48 11.76 -14.79
CA ILE A 64 -23.53 10.75 -14.75
C ILE A 64 -24.53 10.95 -15.91
N GLU A 65 -24.99 12.20 -16.09
CA GLU A 65 -25.94 12.56 -17.15
C GLU A 65 -25.38 12.24 -18.53
N VAL A 66 -24.15 12.66 -18.81
CA VAL A 66 -23.50 12.50 -20.11
C VAL A 66 -23.12 11.04 -20.36
N ALA A 67 -22.67 10.31 -19.34
CA ALA A 67 -22.39 8.87 -19.45
C ALA A 67 -23.64 8.10 -19.88
N LYS A 68 -24.79 8.38 -19.26
CA LYS A 68 -26.07 7.75 -19.60
C LYS A 68 -26.55 8.16 -21.00
N LYS A 69 -26.45 9.46 -21.35
CA LYS A 69 -26.87 10.00 -22.64
C LYS A 69 -26.17 9.34 -23.84
N PHE A 70 -24.87 9.10 -23.71
CA PHE A 70 -24.05 8.55 -24.79
C PHE A 70 -23.80 7.04 -24.67
N GLY A 71 -24.34 6.38 -23.65
CA GLY A 71 -24.10 4.95 -23.40
C GLY A 71 -22.61 4.65 -23.21
N VAL A 72 -21.96 5.43 -22.36
CA VAL A 72 -20.52 5.27 -22.09
C VAL A 72 -20.26 3.95 -21.37
N GLU A 73 -19.27 3.21 -21.83
CA GLU A 73 -18.88 1.92 -21.27
C GLU A 73 -17.56 2.04 -20.48
N GLU A 74 -16.69 2.99 -20.88
CA GLU A 74 -15.40 3.22 -20.22
C GLU A 74 -15.16 4.72 -20.00
N ILE A 75 -14.61 5.05 -18.82
CA ILE A 75 -14.17 6.41 -18.46
C ILE A 75 -12.66 6.41 -18.34
N LEU A 76 -12.00 7.29 -19.09
CA LEU A 76 -10.56 7.52 -19.03
C LEU A 76 -10.27 8.84 -18.32
N LEU A 77 -9.71 8.80 -17.12
CA LEU A 77 -9.31 9.99 -16.37
C LEU A 77 -7.93 10.43 -16.82
N ALA A 78 -7.86 11.44 -17.68
CA ALA A 78 -6.64 11.98 -18.28
C ALA A 78 -6.19 13.29 -17.60
N MET A 79 -5.98 13.23 -16.27
CA MET A 79 -5.64 14.38 -15.41
C MET A 79 -4.39 14.10 -14.56
N PRO A 80 -3.20 13.86 -15.18
CA PRO A 80 -2.02 13.43 -14.46
C PRO A 80 -1.42 14.50 -13.52
N SER A 81 -1.76 15.78 -13.71
CA SER A 81 -1.30 16.90 -12.90
C SER A 81 -2.23 17.29 -11.75
N SER A 82 -3.42 16.68 -11.67
CA SER A 82 -4.37 16.96 -10.60
C SER A 82 -3.94 16.36 -9.26
N ASN A 83 -4.29 17.04 -8.17
CA ASN A 83 -4.04 16.53 -6.83
C ASN A 83 -4.94 15.32 -6.53
N ARG A 84 -4.55 14.52 -5.53
CA ARG A 84 -5.26 13.27 -5.21
C ARG A 84 -6.70 13.50 -4.74
N LYS A 85 -6.96 14.62 -4.08
CA LYS A 85 -8.31 14.95 -3.61
C LYS A 85 -9.24 15.21 -4.79
N GLU A 86 -8.82 16.00 -5.77
CA GLU A 86 -9.60 16.24 -7.00
C GLU A 86 -9.87 14.94 -7.76
N VAL A 87 -8.85 14.10 -7.91
CA VAL A 87 -8.98 12.78 -8.53
C VAL A 87 -10.01 11.93 -7.78
N ALA A 88 -9.91 11.86 -6.45
CA ALA A 88 -10.84 11.09 -5.63
C ALA A 88 -12.28 11.62 -5.73
N ASP A 89 -12.48 12.94 -5.71
CA ASP A 89 -13.80 13.55 -5.86
C ASP A 89 -14.45 13.18 -7.20
N ILE A 90 -13.70 13.23 -8.29
CA ILE A 90 -14.17 12.82 -9.61
C ILE A 90 -14.46 11.31 -9.66
N LEU A 91 -13.55 10.48 -9.15
CA LEU A 91 -13.72 9.03 -9.13
C LEU A 91 -14.93 8.61 -8.27
N ASN A 92 -15.22 9.35 -7.18
CA ASN A 92 -16.40 9.13 -6.36
C ASN A 92 -17.71 9.42 -7.11
N ILE A 93 -17.69 10.26 -8.14
CA ILE A 93 -18.82 10.45 -9.05
C ILE A 93 -18.83 9.33 -10.13
N CYS A 94 -17.68 9.04 -10.73
CA CYS A 94 -17.56 8.05 -11.78
C CYS A 94 -18.02 6.65 -11.37
N LYS A 95 -17.76 6.21 -10.12
CA LYS A 95 -18.19 4.89 -9.62
C LYS A 95 -19.71 4.67 -9.64
N GLU A 96 -20.50 5.76 -9.70
CA GLU A 96 -21.97 5.68 -9.80
C GLU A 96 -22.46 5.42 -11.24
N THR A 97 -21.58 5.47 -12.25
CA THR A 97 -21.95 5.31 -13.66
C THR A 97 -21.99 3.85 -14.13
N LYS A 98 -21.48 2.89 -13.35
CA LYS A 98 -21.26 1.49 -13.75
C LYS A 98 -20.31 1.30 -14.94
N CYS A 99 -19.64 2.36 -15.39
CA CYS A 99 -18.61 2.27 -16.44
C CYS A 99 -17.32 1.68 -15.89
N GLN A 100 -16.54 1.05 -16.76
CA GLN A 100 -15.14 0.73 -16.42
C GLN A 100 -14.36 2.04 -16.26
N ILE A 101 -13.58 2.19 -15.18
CA ILE A 101 -12.87 3.42 -14.91
C ILE A 101 -11.38 3.14 -14.92
N LYS A 102 -10.65 3.91 -15.74
CA LYS A 102 -9.19 3.88 -15.77
C LYS A 102 -8.62 5.27 -15.59
N LYS A 103 -7.48 5.36 -14.98
CA LYS A 103 -6.77 6.63 -14.75
C LYS A 103 -5.37 6.61 -15.34
N LEU A 104 -4.93 7.76 -15.82
CA LEU A 104 -3.55 8.00 -16.21
C LEU A 104 -2.73 8.27 -14.93
N PRO A 105 -1.58 7.60 -14.72
CA PRO A 105 -0.67 7.88 -13.61
C PRO A 105 -0.15 9.32 -13.61
N GLY A 106 0.35 9.80 -12.46
CA GLY A 106 0.92 11.14 -12.35
C GLY A 106 2.15 11.36 -13.25
N ILE A 107 2.48 12.62 -13.50
CA ILE A 107 3.52 13.08 -14.44
C ILE A 107 4.87 12.37 -14.30
N TYR A 108 5.28 12.04 -13.08
CA TYR A 108 6.56 11.38 -12.81
C TYR A 108 6.68 9.93 -13.30
N GLN A 109 5.57 9.32 -13.75
CA GLN A 109 5.54 7.96 -14.29
C GLN A 109 5.53 7.93 -15.83
N MET A 110 5.45 9.09 -16.49
CA MET A 110 5.47 9.23 -17.95
C MET A 110 6.89 9.58 -18.41
N ILE A 111 7.69 8.56 -18.71
CA ILE A 111 9.13 8.73 -19.01
C ILE A 111 9.40 9.41 -20.36
N ASN A 112 8.49 9.38 -21.33
CA ASN A 112 8.74 9.84 -22.71
C ASN A 112 7.78 10.91 -23.25
N GLY A 113 6.90 11.49 -22.46
CA GLY A 113 5.99 12.56 -22.92
C GLY A 113 4.85 12.14 -23.84
N ASP A 114 4.85 10.94 -24.38
CA ASP A 114 3.76 10.37 -25.15
C ASP A 114 2.83 9.58 -24.22
N ILE A 115 1.52 9.62 -24.53
CA ILE A 115 0.48 8.94 -23.75
C ILE A 115 -0.08 7.80 -24.60
N HIS A 116 0.02 6.58 -24.06
CA HIS A 116 -0.58 5.40 -24.68
C HIS A 116 -1.75 4.89 -23.85
N ILE A 117 -2.71 4.23 -24.49
CA ILE A 117 -3.85 3.62 -23.79
C ILE A 117 -3.39 2.57 -22.78
N SER A 118 -2.27 1.90 -23.04
CA SER A 118 -1.62 0.96 -22.11
C SER A 118 -1.14 1.60 -20.80
N ASP A 119 -0.95 2.92 -20.77
CA ASP A 119 -0.52 3.65 -19.58
C ASP A 119 -1.66 3.85 -18.58
N PHE A 120 -2.91 3.73 -19.04
CA PHE A 120 -4.07 3.82 -18.16
C PHE A 120 -4.20 2.57 -17.32
N LYS A 121 -4.30 2.78 -16.00
CA LYS A 121 -4.45 1.72 -15.00
C LYS A 121 -5.85 1.73 -14.42
N ASP A 122 -6.33 0.55 -14.05
CA ASP A 122 -7.59 0.42 -13.32
C ASP A 122 -7.53 1.23 -12.02
N VAL A 123 -8.67 1.80 -11.64
CA VAL A 123 -8.80 2.56 -10.39
C VAL A 123 -8.77 1.61 -9.21
N GLU A 124 -7.94 1.95 -8.24
CA GLU A 124 -7.82 1.21 -7.00
C GLU A 124 -8.55 1.94 -5.85
N ILE A 125 -8.86 1.20 -4.78
CA ILE A 125 -9.55 1.75 -3.61
C ILE A 125 -8.80 2.95 -2.99
N GLN A 126 -7.47 2.93 -3.02
CA GLN A 126 -6.63 4.03 -2.53
C GLN A 126 -6.88 5.35 -3.28
N ASP A 127 -7.30 5.28 -4.54
CA ASP A 127 -7.58 6.46 -5.35
C ASP A 127 -8.87 7.16 -4.91
N LEU A 128 -9.84 6.40 -4.37
CA LEU A 128 -11.08 6.95 -3.82
C LEU A 128 -10.89 7.61 -2.45
N LEU A 129 -9.85 7.27 -1.73
CA LEU A 129 -9.60 7.82 -0.40
C LEU A 129 -9.08 9.26 -0.45
N GLY A 130 -8.51 9.68 -1.58
CA GLY A 130 -8.05 11.05 -1.80
C GLY A 130 -6.97 11.54 -0.85
N ARG A 131 -6.32 10.62 -0.13
CA ARG A 131 -5.32 10.95 0.85
C ARG A 131 -4.02 11.40 0.17
N GLU A 132 -3.52 12.58 0.54
CA GLU A 132 -2.18 13.00 0.14
C GLU A 132 -1.13 12.26 0.98
N PRO A 133 -0.07 11.71 0.36
CA PRO A 133 1.02 11.09 1.10
C PRO A 133 1.73 12.13 1.96
N ILE A 134 2.14 11.71 3.14
CA ILE A 134 3.00 12.53 3.99
C ILE A 134 4.35 12.71 3.29
N LYS A 135 4.79 13.95 3.17
CA LYS A 135 6.11 14.26 2.59
C LYS A 135 7.21 13.85 3.56
N VAL A 136 8.10 12.98 3.09
CA VAL A 136 9.29 12.56 3.83
C VAL A 136 10.53 13.29 3.31
N ASN A 137 11.52 13.49 4.18
CA ASN A 137 12.81 14.00 3.77
C ASN A 137 13.67 12.84 3.24
N ILE A 138 13.67 12.66 1.93
CA ILE A 138 14.40 11.59 1.25
C ILE A 138 15.92 11.72 1.47
N GLU A 139 16.46 12.94 1.52
CA GLU A 139 17.89 13.17 1.72
C GLU A 139 18.37 12.67 3.08
N ASP A 140 17.59 12.89 4.14
CA ASP A 140 17.91 12.39 5.48
C ASP A 140 17.88 10.85 5.52
N ILE A 141 16.93 10.22 4.83
CA ILE A 141 16.86 8.77 4.72
C ILE A 141 18.09 8.22 3.99
N ILE A 142 18.44 8.80 2.84
CA ILE A 142 19.61 8.40 2.06
C ILE A 142 20.87 8.53 2.92
N ARG A 143 21.09 9.69 3.55
CA ARG A 143 22.26 9.94 4.42
C ARG A 143 22.35 8.94 5.56
N TYR A 144 21.22 8.56 6.13
CA TYR A 144 21.14 7.62 7.24
C TYR A 144 21.51 6.19 6.84
N VAL A 145 21.10 5.74 5.63
CA VAL A 145 21.27 4.36 5.15
C VAL A 145 22.57 4.16 4.36
N THR A 146 23.03 5.18 3.61
CA THR A 146 24.19 5.06 2.72
C THR A 146 25.42 4.58 3.47
N GLY A 147 26.08 3.56 2.91
CA GLY A 147 27.33 3.00 3.45
C GLY A 147 27.15 2.17 4.71
N LYS A 148 25.93 1.88 5.16
CA LYS A 148 25.64 1.07 6.36
C LYS A 148 25.36 -0.39 5.99
N VAL A 149 25.66 -1.26 6.93
CA VAL A 149 25.19 -2.66 6.91
C VAL A 149 23.80 -2.69 7.53
N VAL A 150 22.79 -3.02 6.74
CA VAL A 150 21.39 -3.00 7.18
C VAL A 150 20.80 -4.41 7.14
N MET A 151 20.19 -4.83 8.25
CA MET A 151 19.49 -6.11 8.33
C MET A 151 17.99 -5.87 8.47
N VAL A 152 17.20 -6.61 7.66
CA VAL A 152 15.74 -6.61 7.72
C VAL A 152 15.27 -8.02 8.06
N THR A 153 14.68 -8.19 9.23
CA THR A 153 14.04 -9.46 9.61
C THR A 153 12.58 -9.44 9.17
N GLY A 154 12.07 -10.56 8.70
CA GLY A 154 10.76 -10.60 8.03
C GLY A 154 10.79 -9.89 6.67
N GLY A 155 11.94 -9.91 5.99
CA GLY A 155 12.19 -9.16 4.77
C GLY A 155 11.41 -9.64 3.54
N GLY A 156 10.82 -10.83 3.57
CA GLY A 156 9.88 -11.31 2.55
C GLY A 156 8.43 -10.89 2.76
N GLY A 157 8.09 -10.34 3.95
CA GLY A 157 6.75 -9.83 4.25
C GLY A 157 6.42 -8.53 3.52
N SER A 158 5.15 -8.10 3.56
CA SER A 158 4.68 -6.88 2.86
C SER A 158 5.46 -5.61 3.26
N ILE A 159 5.70 -5.41 4.55
CA ILE A 159 6.48 -4.27 5.06
C ILE A 159 7.97 -4.51 4.86
N GLY A 160 8.46 -5.72 5.18
CA GLY A 160 9.88 -6.06 5.07
C GLY A 160 10.41 -5.97 3.65
N SER A 161 9.67 -6.45 2.64
CA SER A 161 10.08 -6.37 1.24
C SER A 161 10.15 -4.93 0.74
N GLU A 162 9.20 -4.08 1.16
CA GLU A 162 9.24 -2.66 0.80
C GLU A 162 10.37 -1.91 1.52
N LEU A 163 10.66 -2.25 2.80
CA LEU A 163 11.88 -1.78 3.47
C LEU A 163 13.12 -2.13 2.66
N CYS A 164 13.24 -3.39 2.21
CA CYS A 164 14.36 -3.83 1.38
C CYS A 164 14.47 -3.03 0.08
N ARG A 165 13.34 -2.73 -0.60
CA ARG A 165 13.33 -1.91 -1.83
C ARG A 165 13.85 -0.49 -1.60
N GLN A 166 13.33 0.19 -0.59
CA GLN A 166 13.70 1.58 -0.31
C GLN A 166 15.13 1.70 0.25
N ILE A 167 15.56 0.74 1.08
CA ILE A 167 16.93 0.66 1.57
C ILE A 167 17.89 0.41 0.41
N ALA A 168 17.59 -0.53 -0.49
CA ALA A 168 18.42 -0.82 -1.67
C ALA A 168 18.60 0.42 -2.56
N ALA A 169 17.54 1.22 -2.73
CA ALA A 169 17.60 2.47 -3.49
C ALA A 169 18.49 3.55 -2.83
N SER A 170 18.73 3.44 -1.51
CA SER A 170 19.51 4.41 -0.72
C SER A 170 20.99 4.08 -0.61
N GLY A 171 21.51 3.08 -1.34
CA GLY A 171 22.92 2.75 -1.41
C GLY A 171 23.57 2.23 -0.12
N PRO A 172 23.03 1.18 0.53
CA PRO A 172 23.65 0.58 1.71
C PRO A 172 25.00 -0.08 1.33
N LYS A 173 25.91 -0.20 2.30
CA LYS A 173 27.13 -1.01 2.14
C LYS A 173 26.78 -2.48 1.91
N GLN A 174 25.80 -2.98 2.65
CA GLN A 174 25.27 -4.33 2.52
C GLN A 174 23.82 -4.36 3.02
N LEU A 175 22.96 -5.12 2.34
CA LEU A 175 21.60 -5.42 2.76
C LEU A 175 21.48 -6.92 3.08
N ILE A 176 21.01 -7.24 4.29
CA ILE A 176 20.79 -8.61 4.74
C ILE A 176 19.30 -8.82 4.96
N ILE A 177 18.72 -9.73 4.20
CA ILE A 177 17.34 -10.17 4.32
C ILE A 177 17.31 -11.44 5.15
N VAL A 178 16.53 -11.45 6.23
CA VAL A 178 16.29 -12.62 7.07
C VAL A 178 14.79 -12.92 7.06
N ASP A 179 14.41 -14.08 6.59
CA ASP A 179 13.01 -14.52 6.61
C ASP A 179 12.93 -16.03 6.86
N ILE A 180 11.82 -16.50 7.43
CA ILE A 180 11.55 -17.92 7.61
C ILE A 180 10.92 -18.53 6.34
N TYR A 181 10.19 -17.72 5.55
CA TYR A 181 9.48 -18.17 4.37
C TYR A 181 10.32 -17.95 3.10
N GLU A 182 10.85 -19.04 2.56
CA GLU A 182 11.82 -19.01 1.46
C GLU A 182 11.27 -18.37 0.18
N ASN A 183 10.00 -18.66 -0.20
CA ASN A 183 9.48 -18.18 -1.48
C ASN A 183 9.44 -16.64 -1.53
N ASN A 184 8.88 -16.00 -0.51
CA ASN A 184 8.83 -14.55 -0.47
C ASN A 184 10.24 -13.91 -0.38
N ALA A 185 11.15 -14.55 0.36
CA ALA A 185 12.55 -14.11 0.45
C ALA A 185 13.25 -14.23 -0.91
N TYR A 186 12.98 -15.29 -1.67
CA TYR A 186 13.49 -15.49 -3.00
C TYR A 186 12.96 -14.46 -4.01
N ASP A 187 11.65 -14.18 -3.97
CA ASP A 187 11.04 -13.20 -4.85
C ASP A 187 11.68 -11.81 -4.70
N ILE A 188 11.80 -11.31 -3.46
CA ILE A 188 12.45 -9.99 -3.22
C ILE A 188 13.93 -10.03 -3.58
N GLN A 189 14.63 -11.14 -3.37
CA GLN A 189 16.03 -11.28 -3.79
C GLN A 189 16.18 -11.15 -5.29
N LEU A 190 15.33 -11.84 -6.08
CA LEU A 190 15.36 -11.76 -7.55
C LEU A 190 15.10 -10.34 -8.04
N GLU A 191 14.06 -9.70 -7.49
CA GLU A 191 13.70 -8.31 -7.83
C GLU A 191 14.87 -7.36 -7.59
N LEU A 192 15.48 -7.42 -6.40
CA LEU A 192 16.56 -6.52 -6.03
C LEU A 192 17.85 -6.78 -6.81
N LYS A 193 18.19 -8.03 -7.07
CA LYS A 193 19.37 -8.37 -7.92
C LYS A 193 19.20 -7.90 -9.36
N HIS A 194 17.97 -7.97 -9.88
CA HIS A 194 17.68 -7.46 -11.23
C HIS A 194 17.78 -5.93 -11.28
N LYS A 195 17.18 -5.24 -10.30
CA LYS A 195 17.11 -3.77 -10.28
C LYS A 195 18.42 -3.11 -9.86
N TYR A 196 19.18 -3.76 -8.97
CA TYR A 196 20.43 -3.27 -8.39
C TYR A 196 21.52 -4.34 -8.48
N PRO A 197 22.10 -4.61 -9.69
CA PRO A 197 23.06 -5.70 -9.89
C PRO A 197 24.30 -5.63 -9.02
N ASN A 198 24.71 -4.42 -8.60
CA ASN A 198 25.91 -4.18 -7.79
C ASN A 198 25.63 -4.13 -6.28
N LEU A 199 24.38 -4.35 -5.86
CA LEU A 199 24.01 -4.37 -4.45
C LEU A 199 24.65 -5.58 -3.76
N ASN A 200 25.39 -5.36 -2.70
CA ASN A 200 25.85 -6.44 -1.81
C ASN A 200 24.65 -6.94 -1.00
N LEU A 201 23.97 -7.95 -1.53
CA LEU A 201 22.72 -8.51 -1.00
C LEU A 201 22.93 -9.94 -0.52
N GLU A 202 22.59 -10.19 0.74
CA GLU A 202 22.52 -11.52 1.34
C GLU A 202 21.08 -11.85 1.73
N THR A 203 20.61 -13.03 1.37
CA THR A 203 19.27 -13.52 1.74
C THR A 203 19.41 -14.82 2.53
N ILE A 204 18.90 -14.83 3.75
CA ILE A 204 19.09 -15.89 4.72
C ILE A 204 17.75 -16.42 5.19
N ILE A 205 17.55 -17.72 5.02
CA ILE A 205 16.37 -18.41 5.55
C ILE A 205 16.65 -18.81 6.98
N ALA A 206 15.99 -18.10 7.91
CA ALA A 206 16.14 -18.32 9.33
C ALA A 206 14.93 -17.81 10.11
N SER A 207 14.63 -18.49 11.22
CA SER A 207 13.63 -18.06 12.18
C SER A 207 14.27 -17.19 13.26
N VAL A 208 13.67 -16.05 13.58
CA VAL A 208 14.06 -15.18 14.72
C VAL A 208 13.90 -15.91 16.07
N ARG A 209 13.14 -17.00 16.11
CA ARG A 209 12.98 -17.85 17.29
C ARG A 209 14.27 -18.61 17.63
N ASN A 210 15.17 -18.80 16.68
CA ASN A 210 16.43 -19.49 16.88
C ASN A 210 17.51 -18.52 17.33
N SER A 211 17.72 -18.43 18.65
CA SER A 211 18.67 -17.52 19.28
C SER A 211 20.12 -17.77 18.83
N LYS A 212 20.53 -19.05 18.69
CA LYS A 212 21.88 -19.40 18.21
C LYS A 212 22.12 -18.96 16.78
N LYS A 213 21.09 -19.06 15.92
CA LYS A 213 21.20 -18.60 14.53
C LYS A 213 21.28 -17.08 14.48
N MET A 214 20.46 -16.37 15.26
CA MET A 214 20.52 -14.90 15.35
C MET A 214 21.90 -14.44 15.84
N ASP A 215 22.41 -15.02 16.90
CA ASP A 215 23.73 -14.72 17.43
C ASP A 215 24.82 -14.83 16.33
N LYS A 216 24.87 -15.96 15.60
CA LYS A 216 25.82 -16.17 14.51
C LYS A 216 25.67 -15.18 13.35
N LEU A 217 24.43 -14.76 13.02
CA LEU A 217 24.20 -13.79 11.96
C LEU A 217 24.73 -12.41 12.34
N PHE A 218 24.45 -11.98 13.58
CA PHE A 218 24.96 -10.70 14.08
C PHE A 218 26.48 -10.71 14.23
N GLU A 219 27.08 -11.82 14.69
CA GLU A 219 28.52 -11.99 14.73
C GLU A 219 29.16 -11.83 13.34
N LYS A 220 28.58 -12.50 12.33
CA LYS A 220 29.13 -12.49 10.95
C LYS A 220 28.97 -11.14 10.27
N TYR A 221 27.79 -10.54 10.34
CA TYR A 221 27.44 -9.38 9.51
C TYR A 221 27.58 -8.04 10.26
N GLN A 222 27.56 -8.03 11.58
CA GLN A 222 27.64 -6.84 12.43
C GLN A 222 26.81 -5.67 11.91
N PRO A 223 25.46 -5.81 11.79
CA PRO A 223 24.61 -4.80 11.20
C PRO A 223 24.64 -3.49 11.97
N ASP A 224 24.83 -2.37 11.27
CA ASP A 224 24.73 -1.03 11.83
C ASP A 224 23.28 -0.70 12.20
N ILE A 225 22.34 -1.15 11.36
CA ILE A 225 20.90 -0.85 11.48
C ILE A 225 20.12 -2.14 11.33
N VAL A 226 19.15 -2.34 12.21
CA VAL A 226 18.20 -3.47 12.15
C VAL A 226 16.78 -2.95 12.07
N TYR A 227 16.05 -3.36 11.05
CA TYR A 227 14.61 -3.22 10.96
C TYR A 227 13.97 -4.57 11.28
N HIS A 228 13.27 -4.65 12.40
CA HIS A 228 12.65 -5.89 12.87
C HIS A 228 11.16 -5.91 12.49
N ALA A 229 10.85 -6.53 11.33
CA ALA A 229 9.49 -6.68 10.81
C ALA A 229 8.96 -8.12 10.91
N ALA A 230 9.75 -9.07 11.41
CA ALA A 230 9.34 -10.45 11.59
C ALA A 230 8.32 -10.56 12.73
N ALA A 231 7.06 -10.88 12.40
CA ALA A 231 5.98 -11.07 13.37
C ALA A 231 4.82 -11.87 12.79
N HIS A 232 4.10 -12.59 13.66
CA HIS A 232 2.75 -13.07 13.37
C HIS A 232 1.76 -11.93 13.63
N LYS A 233 0.95 -11.56 12.61
CA LYS A 233 0.11 -10.34 12.65
C LYS A 233 -1.40 -10.60 12.63
N HIS A 234 -1.84 -11.81 12.25
CA HIS A 234 -3.26 -12.12 12.12
C HIS A 234 -3.90 -12.33 13.48
N VAL A 235 -4.78 -11.40 13.88
CA VAL A 235 -5.42 -11.40 15.20
C VAL A 235 -6.14 -12.73 15.46
N SER A 236 -7.06 -13.13 14.58
CA SER A 236 -7.86 -14.35 14.78
C SER A 236 -6.99 -15.61 14.91
N LEU A 237 -5.97 -15.78 14.06
CA LEU A 237 -5.08 -16.93 14.14
C LEU A 237 -4.26 -16.94 15.44
N MET A 238 -3.91 -15.77 15.97
CA MET A 238 -3.14 -15.68 17.20
C MET A 238 -4.01 -15.86 18.44
N GLU A 239 -5.29 -15.57 18.37
CA GLU A 239 -6.25 -15.98 19.43
C GLU A 239 -6.32 -17.51 19.51
N ASP A 240 -6.34 -18.22 18.38
CA ASP A 240 -6.36 -19.68 18.33
C ASP A 240 -4.99 -20.31 18.64
N SER A 241 -3.91 -19.56 18.45
CA SER A 241 -2.51 -20.04 18.61
C SER A 241 -1.65 -19.08 19.45
N PRO A 242 -2.03 -18.81 20.71
CA PRO A 242 -1.37 -17.80 21.53
C PRO A 242 0.09 -18.13 21.82
N ASN A 243 0.42 -19.41 21.98
CA ASN A 243 1.81 -19.85 22.21
C ASN A 243 2.73 -19.52 21.04
N GLU A 244 2.24 -19.63 19.81
CA GLU A 244 3.01 -19.29 18.61
C GLU A 244 3.21 -17.78 18.50
N ALA A 245 2.20 -16.99 18.88
CA ALA A 245 2.33 -15.52 18.95
C ALA A 245 3.42 -15.12 19.94
N VAL A 246 3.42 -15.68 21.15
CA VAL A 246 4.43 -15.41 22.19
C VAL A 246 5.82 -15.86 21.74
N LYS A 247 5.96 -17.09 21.26
CA LYS A 247 7.26 -17.62 20.80
C LYS A 247 7.87 -16.80 19.68
N ASN A 248 7.06 -16.42 18.69
CA ASN A 248 7.56 -15.69 17.54
C ASN A 248 7.74 -14.21 17.82
N ASN A 249 6.69 -13.55 18.32
CA ASN A 249 6.72 -12.10 18.49
C ASN A 249 7.57 -11.70 19.70
N VAL A 250 7.33 -12.27 20.88
CA VAL A 250 8.02 -11.87 22.12
C VAL A 250 9.43 -12.44 22.15
N PHE A 251 9.58 -13.76 22.13
CA PHE A 251 10.90 -14.37 22.23
C PHE A 251 11.74 -14.18 20.97
N GLY A 252 11.11 -14.14 19.78
CA GLY A 252 11.79 -13.78 18.54
C GLY A 252 12.39 -12.38 18.61
N THR A 253 11.59 -11.38 19.04
CA THR A 253 12.09 -10.01 19.25
C THR A 253 13.20 -9.97 20.30
N LEU A 254 13.04 -10.66 21.44
CA LEU A 254 14.06 -10.71 22.49
C LEU A 254 15.38 -11.28 21.98
N ASN A 255 15.35 -12.33 21.15
CA ASN A 255 16.56 -12.93 20.56
C ASN A 255 17.30 -11.93 19.66
N VAL A 256 16.56 -11.21 18.80
CA VAL A 256 17.17 -10.23 17.90
C VAL A 256 17.70 -9.03 18.65
N VAL A 257 16.96 -8.55 19.68
CA VAL A 257 17.38 -7.45 20.56
C VAL A 257 18.67 -7.81 21.33
N LYS A 258 18.75 -9.02 21.91
CA LYS A 258 19.96 -9.50 22.61
C LYS A 258 21.17 -9.57 21.68
N ALA A 259 20.98 -10.04 20.45
CA ALA A 259 22.04 -10.08 19.46
C ALA A 259 22.49 -8.67 19.05
N ALA A 260 21.53 -7.75 18.85
CA ALA A 260 21.84 -6.36 18.53
C ALA A 260 22.65 -5.67 19.64
N ASP A 261 22.28 -5.88 20.88
CA ASP A 261 23.01 -5.36 22.05
C ASP A 261 24.43 -5.94 22.12
N LYS A 262 24.55 -7.26 22.07
CA LYS A 262 25.84 -7.98 22.16
C LYS A 262 26.84 -7.53 21.09
N TYR A 263 26.38 -7.33 19.85
CA TYR A 263 27.23 -6.95 18.71
C TYR A 263 27.20 -5.45 18.40
N LYS A 264 26.67 -4.62 19.34
CA LYS A 264 26.74 -3.15 19.30
C LYS A 264 26.14 -2.54 18.02
N THR A 265 25.02 -3.09 17.58
CA THR A 265 24.20 -2.47 16.55
C THR A 265 23.89 -1.02 16.92
N LYS A 266 24.02 -0.08 15.99
CA LYS A 266 23.80 1.33 16.31
C LYS A 266 22.33 1.66 16.53
N LYS A 267 21.47 1.19 15.61
CA LYS A 267 20.01 1.43 15.68
C LYS A 267 19.21 0.18 15.47
N PHE A 268 18.17 0.02 16.27
CA PHE A 268 17.20 -1.07 16.17
C PHE A 268 15.79 -0.50 16.09
N ILE A 269 15.11 -0.73 14.98
CA ILE A 269 13.77 -0.23 14.73
C ILE A 269 12.78 -1.40 14.75
N LEU A 270 11.90 -1.42 15.75
CA LEU A 270 10.81 -2.38 15.85
C LEU A 270 9.61 -1.89 15.05
N ILE A 271 9.14 -2.69 14.11
CA ILE A 271 7.84 -2.47 13.46
C ILE A 271 6.74 -2.87 14.43
N SER A 272 5.93 -1.92 14.88
CA SER A 272 4.81 -2.12 15.78
C SER A 272 3.47 -1.80 15.09
N THR A 273 2.41 -1.69 15.87
CA THR A 273 1.04 -1.57 15.38
C THR A 273 0.18 -0.72 16.33
N ASP A 274 -0.88 -0.10 15.81
CA ASP A 274 -1.95 0.52 16.59
C ASP A 274 -2.58 -0.44 17.62
N LYS A 275 -2.63 -1.75 17.31
CA LYS A 275 -3.18 -2.81 18.17
C LYS A 275 -2.37 -3.08 19.44
N ALA A 276 -1.16 -2.52 19.56
CA ALA A 276 -0.37 -2.51 20.78
C ALA A 276 -0.86 -1.48 21.81
N VAL A 277 -1.78 -0.58 21.44
CA VAL A 277 -2.39 0.41 22.31
C VAL A 277 -3.57 -0.22 23.04
N ASN A 278 -3.53 -0.29 24.37
CA ASN A 278 -4.57 -0.92 25.18
C ASN A 278 -5.07 -2.25 24.54
N PRO A 279 -4.18 -3.24 24.41
CA PRO A 279 -4.44 -4.43 23.60
C PRO A 279 -5.61 -5.25 24.16
N THR A 280 -6.52 -5.65 23.29
CA THR A 280 -7.67 -6.52 23.60
C THR A 280 -7.53 -7.91 22.99
N ASN A 281 -6.39 -8.19 22.37
CA ASN A 281 -6.09 -9.45 21.71
C ASN A 281 -4.63 -9.86 21.93
N ILE A 282 -4.37 -11.17 21.74
CA ILE A 282 -3.04 -11.78 21.97
C ILE A 282 -1.99 -11.14 21.08
N MET A 283 -2.27 -10.94 19.80
CA MET A 283 -1.31 -10.35 18.85
C MET A 283 -0.90 -8.95 19.30
N GLY A 284 -1.86 -8.07 19.63
CA GLY A 284 -1.59 -6.73 20.15
C GLY A 284 -0.82 -6.75 21.47
N ALA A 285 -1.18 -7.65 22.39
CA ALA A 285 -0.46 -7.82 23.65
C ALA A 285 0.99 -8.25 23.44
N THR A 286 1.26 -9.20 22.53
CA THR A 286 2.64 -9.58 22.20
C THR A 286 3.44 -8.43 21.60
N LYS A 287 2.84 -7.60 20.76
CA LYS A 287 3.52 -6.42 20.20
C LYS A 287 3.80 -5.37 21.26
N ARG A 288 2.86 -5.17 22.22
CA ARG A 288 3.10 -4.29 23.36
C ARG A 288 4.28 -4.77 24.22
N ILE A 289 4.38 -6.06 24.48
CA ILE A 289 5.54 -6.65 25.18
C ILE A 289 6.83 -6.42 24.39
N CYS A 290 6.81 -6.56 23.05
CA CYS A 290 7.97 -6.24 22.21
C CYS A 290 8.43 -4.78 22.37
N GLU A 291 7.49 -3.82 22.42
CA GLU A 291 7.81 -2.41 22.69
C GLU A 291 8.46 -2.23 24.08
N MET A 292 7.94 -2.91 25.09
CA MET A 292 8.53 -2.87 26.44
C MET A 292 9.94 -3.46 26.46
N ILE A 293 10.20 -4.53 25.71
CA ILE A 293 11.54 -5.12 25.55
C ILE A 293 12.51 -4.09 24.99
N VAL A 294 12.18 -3.48 23.83
CA VAL A 294 13.08 -2.50 23.18
C VAL A 294 13.30 -1.27 24.05
N GLN A 295 12.26 -0.77 24.73
CA GLN A 295 12.42 0.34 25.68
C GLN A 295 13.28 -0.01 26.89
N SER A 296 13.17 -1.23 27.41
CA SER A 296 14.00 -1.70 28.52
C SER A 296 15.47 -1.81 28.11
N TYR A 297 15.75 -2.38 26.94
CA TYR A 297 17.12 -2.49 26.44
C TYR A 297 17.73 -1.13 26.13
N ASN A 298 16.96 -0.17 25.62
CA ASN A 298 17.46 1.18 25.38
C ASN A 298 18.05 1.86 26.60
N LYS A 299 17.56 1.54 27.81
CA LYS A 299 18.05 2.14 29.05
C LYS A 299 19.45 1.66 29.49
N GLN A 300 19.89 0.51 29.00
CA GLN A 300 21.12 -0.14 29.43
C GLN A 300 22.11 -0.46 28.31
N SER A 301 21.69 -0.31 27.05
CA SER A 301 22.48 -0.62 25.88
C SER A 301 23.05 0.63 25.24
N GLN A 302 24.11 0.46 24.46
CA GLN A 302 24.63 1.50 23.55
C GLN A 302 23.84 1.59 22.23
N THR A 303 23.00 0.59 21.94
CA THR A 303 22.10 0.56 20.79
C THR A 303 20.91 1.47 21.04
N GLU A 304 20.58 2.32 20.07
CA GLU A 304 19.36 3.11 20.07
C GLU A 304 18.18 2.23 19.63
N TYR A 305 17.32 1.88 20.59
CA TYR A 305 16.12 1.07 20.33
C TYR A 305 14.90 1.96 20.22
N VAL A 306 14.13 1.80 19.15
CA VAL A 306 12.88 2.53 18.93
C VAL A 306 11.80 1.60 18.38
N ALA A 307 10.54 2.00 18.55
CA ALA A 307 9.40 1.35 17.94
C ALA A 307 8.62 2.32 17.06
N VAL A 308 8.00 1.83 16.00
CA VAL A 308 7.13 2.62 15.10
C VAL A 308 5.78 1.94 15.02
N ARG A 309 4.74 2.65 15.46
CA ARG A 309 3.33 2.22 15.39
C ARG A 309 2.66 2.81 14.17
N PHE A 310 1.92 1.98 13.46
CA PHE A 310 1.00 2.41 12.41
C PHE A 310 -0.18 1.45 12.31
N GLY A 311 -1.25 1.91 11.66
CA GLY A 311 -2.48 1.14 11.46
C GLY A 311 -2.39 0.18 10.29
N ASN A 312 -3.52 -0.01 9.59
CA ASN A 312 -3.56 -0.94 8.48
C ASN A 312 -2.85 -0.37 7.24
N VAL A 313 -2.26 -1.26 6.45
CA VAL A 313 -1.67 -0.91 5.16
C VAL A 313 -2.46 -1.55 4.02
N LEU A 314 -2.68 -0.76 2.97
CA LEU A 314 -3.45 -1.18 1.80
C LEU A 314 -2.72 -2.27 1.02
N GLY A 315 -3.44 -3.31 0.62
CA GLY A 315 -2.90 -4.36 -0.25
C GLY A 315 -1.92 -5.33 0.41
N SER A 316 -1.76 -5.31 1.74
CA SER A 316 -0.92 -6.30 2.43
C SER A 316 -1.53 -7.70 2.38
N ASN A 317 -0.68 -8.72 2.36
CA ASN A 317 -1.09 -10.13 2.32
C ASN A 317 -2.06 -10.46 3.45
N GLY A 318 -3.20 -11.10 3.11
CA GLY A 318 -4.25 -11.48 4.06
C GLY A 318 -5.05 -10.31 4.64
N SER A 319 -4.96 -9.10 4.04
CA SER A 319 -5.77 -7.95 4.45
C SER A 319 -7.18 -7.98 3.82
N VAL A 320 -8.03 -7.06 4.26
CA VAL A 320 -9.45 -6.99 3.89
C VAL A 320 -9.68 -6.76 2.38
N ILE A 321 -8.84 -5.97 1.72
CA ILE A 321 -9.01 -5.63 0.30
C ILE A 321 -8.84 -6.85 -0.62
N PRO A 322 -7.77 -7.66 -0.54
CA PRO A 322 -7.67 -8.90 -1.30
C PRO A 322 -8.83 -9.87 -1.04
N LEU A 323 -9.30 -9.96 0.21
CA LEU A 323 -10.46 -10.77 0.56
C LEU A 323 -11.72 -10.29 -0.17
N PHE A 324 -12.02 -9.00 -0.11
CA PHE A 324 -13.18 -8.41 -0.79
C PHE A 324 -13.12 -8.61 -2.30
N LYS A 325 -11.96 -8.34 -2.93
CA LYS A 325 -11.77 -8.58 -4.37
C LYS A 325 -12.04 -10.04 -4.75
N LYS A 326 -11.56 -10.98 -3.93
CA LYS A 326 -11.82 -12.42 -4.15
C LYS A 326 -13.31 -12.71 -4.03
N GLN A 327 -13.99 -12.28 -2.97
CA GLN A 327 -15.42 -12.49 -2.75
C GLN A 327 -16.27 -11.88 -3.87
N ILE A 328 -15.94 -10.67 -4.34
CA ILE A 328 -16.63 -10.03 -5.48
C ILE A 328 -16.47 -10.88 -6.75
N LYS A 329 -15.26 -11.36 -7.04
CA LYS A 329 -14.98 -12.23 -8.19
C LYS A 329 -15.76 -13.55 -8.15
N GLU A 330 -16.02 -14.07 -6.96
CA GLU A 330 -16.80 -15.30 -6.71
C GLU A 330 -18.32 -15.05 -6.69
N GLY A 331 -18.79 -13.81 -6.91
CA GLY A 331 -20.22 -13.46 -6.91
C GLY A 331 -20.78 -13.09 -5.53
N GLY A 332 -19.94 -12.91 -4.55
CA GLY A 332 -20.30 -12.53 -3.17
C GLY A 332 -20.74 -13.70 -2.28
N PRO A 333 -21.29 -13.45 -1.08
CA PRO A 333 -21.38 -12.11 -0.46
C PRO A 333 -20.04 -11.58 -0.01
N VAL A 334 -19.90 -10.23 0.04
CA VAL A 334 -18.78 -9.57 0.71
C VAL A 334 -19.04 -9.56 2.20
N THR A 335 -18.09 -10.07 3.00
CA THR A 335 -18.26 -10.21 4.45
C THR A 335 -17.57 -9.10 5.22
N VAL A 336 -18.34 -8.35 6.02
CA VAL A 336 -17.86 -7.29 6.92
C VAL A 336 -18.19 -7.69 8.35
N THR A 337 -17.27 -7.50 9.29
CA THR A 337 -17.50 -7.96 10.67
C THR A 337 -18.53 -7.10 11.43
N HIS A 338 -18.55 -5.79 11.19
CA HIS A 338 -19.55 -4.91 11.82
C HIS A 338 -19.78 -3.67 10.92
N PRO A 339 -21.02 -3.14 10.83
CA PRO A 339 -21.32 -1.97 9.99
C PRO A 339 -20.56 -0.70 10.39
N ASP A 340 -20.25 -0.53 11.67
CA ASP A 340 -19.58 0.67 12.19
C ASP A 340 -18.07 0.49 12.42
N ILE A 341 -17.49 -0.63 11.97
CA ILE A 341 -16.06 -0.86 12.12
C ILE A 341 -15.27 0.14 11.27
N ILE A 342 -14.35 0.84 11.91
CA ILE A 342 -13.47 1.80 11.25
C ILE A 342 -12.00 1.37 11.39
N ARG A 343 -11.19 1.70 10.38
CA ARG A 343 -9.74 1.48 10.40
C ARG A 343 -9.04 2.65 9.71
N TYR A 344 -7.81 2.89 10.12
CA TYR A 344 -6.91 3.80 9.42
C TYR A 344 -6.14 3.03 8.36
N PHE A 345 -5.93 3.66 7.21
CA PHE A 345 -5.20 3.05 6.10
C PHE A 345 -4.12 3.96 5.54
N MET A 346 -3.02 3.35 5.18
CA MET A 346 -1.89 3.97 4.53
C MET A 346 -1.37 3.06 3.42
N THR A 347 -0.71 3.59 2.40
CA THR A 347 -0.03 2.72 1.44
C THR A 347 1.23 2.11 2.05
N ILE A 348 1.64 0.92 1.59
CA ILE A 348 2.87 0.27 2.08
C ILE A 348 4.10 1.14 1.83
N PRO A 349 4.31 1.71 0.61
CA PRO A 349 5.47 2.59 0.36
C PRO A 349 5.50 3.80 1.28
N GLU A 350 4.35 4.44 1.54
CA GLU A 350 4.27 5.58 2.45
C GLU A 350 4.64 5.19 3.89
N ALA A 351 4.05 4.11 4.42
CA ALA A 351 4.36 3.62 5.76
C ALA A 351 5.85 3.34 5.92
N VAL A 352 6.46 2.68 4.94
CA VAL A 352 7.88 2.34 4.98
C VAL A 352 8.77 3.59 4.89
N SER A 353 8.45 4.55 4.03
CA SER A 353 9.19 5.83 3.97
C SER A 353 9.18 6.55 5.33
N LEU A 354 8.03 6.56 6.01
CA LEU A 354 7.91 7.15 7.34
C LEU A 354 8.67 6.35 8.41
N VAL A 355 8.69 5.02 8.32
CA VAL A 355 9.50 4.16 9.20
C VAL A 355 10.99 4.44 9.03
N LEU A 356 11.46 4.59 7.79
CA LEU A 356 12.86 4.94 7.51
C LEU A 356 13.21 6.33 8.06
N GLN A 357 12.32 7.30 7.89
CA GLN A 357 12.48 8.65 8.45
C GLN A 357 12.50 8.64 9.98
N ALA A 358 11.60 7.87 10.63
CA ALA A 358 11.61 7.68 12.07
C ALA A 358 12.95 7.09 12.55
N GLY A 359 13.48 6.09 11.83
CA GLY A 359 14.81 5.53 12.09
C GLY A 359 15.92 6.58 11.98
N ALA A 360 15.86 7.47 10.99
CA ALA A 360 16.84 8.55 10.83
C ALA A 360 16.79 9.57 11.97
N TYR A 361 15.61 9.90 12.47
CA TYR A 361 15.40 10.91 13.52
C TYR A 361 15.49 10.37 14.95
N ALA A 362 15.45 9.05 15.12
CA ALA A 362 15.45 8.39 16.41
C ALA A 362 16.71 8.74 17.22
N LYS A 363 16.51 8.94 18.53
CA LYS A 363 17.56 9.17 19.52
C LYS A 363 17.62 8.06 20.58
N GLY A 364 16.70 7.09 20.50
CA GLY A 364 16.58 5.94 21.40
C GLY A 364 15.50 6.11 22.46
N GLY A 365 14.68 5.07 22.62
CA GLY A 365 13.59 4.98 23.59
C GLY A 365 12.23 5.46 23.11
N GLU A 366 12.14 6.08 21.93
CA GLU A 366 10.90 6.61 21.40
C GLU A 366 9.98 5.49 20.89
N ILE A 367 8.68 5.75 20.98
CA ILE A 367 7.64 5.07 20.21
C ILE A 367 7.04 6.10 19.25
N PHE A 368 7.44 6.04 18.00
CA PHE A 368 6.87 6.88 16.95
C PHE A 368 5.47 6.39 16.57
N ILE A 369 4.55 7.31 16.34
CA ILE A 369 3.19 7.02 15.86
C ILE A 369 3.06 7.73 14.53
N LEU A 370 2.78 6.95 13.47
CA LEU A 370 2.60 7.54 12.15
C LEU A 370 1.23 8.21 12.07
N ASP A 371 1.17 9.38 11.44
CA ASP A 371 -0.09 10.04 11.13
C ASP A 371 -0.82 9.25 10.05
N MET A 372 -1.91 8.61 10.44
CA MET A 372 -2.70 7.73 9.57
C MET A 372 -3.79 8.48 8.77
N GLY A 373 -3.94 9.79 8.98
CA GLY A 373 -5.00 10.60 8.36
C GLY A 373 -6.40 10.21 8.84
N GLU A 374 -7.39 10.29 7.95
CA GLU A 374 -8.80 10.06 8.28
C GLU A 374 -9.15 8.57 8.39
N PRO A 375 -10.02 8.20 9.33
CA PRO A 375 -10.50 6.83 9.48
C PRO A 375 -11.48 6.46 8.36
N VAL A 376 -11.48 5.18 7.98
CA VAL A 376 -12.31 4.63 6.89
C VAL A 376 -13.24 3.57 7.45
N LYS A 377 -14.54 3.68 7.17
CA LYS A 377 -15.52 2.62 7.44
C LYS A 377 -15.29 1.44 6.48
N ILE A 378 -15.15 0.26 7.04
CA ILE A 378 -14.91 -0.97 6.24
C ILE A 378 -16.12 -1.30 5.37
N ALA A 379 -17.34 -1.02 5.84
CA ALA A 379 -18.57 -1.19 5.06
C ALA A 379 -18.58 -0.29 3.80
N ASP A 380 -18.12 0.97 3.92
CA ASP A 380 -18.04 1.89 2.78
C ASP A 380 -16.95 1.47 1.80
N MET A 381 -15.83 0.96 2.31
CA MET A 381 -14.78 0.37 1.48
C MET A 381 -15.32 -0.83 0.67
N ALA A 382 -16.10 -1.70 1.30
CA ALA A 382 -16.74 -2.83 0.61
C ALA A 382 -17.68 -2.35 -0.51
N ARG A 383 -18.56 -1.37 -0.23
CA ARG A 383 -19.44 -0.76 -1.24
C ARG A 383 -18.65 -0.16 -2.40
N ASN A 384 -17.61 0.58 -2.10
CA ASN A 384 -16.77 1.20 -3.11
C ASN A 384 -16.08 0.16 -4.02
N LEU A 385 -15.57 -0.93 -3.45
CA LEU A 385 -14.95 -2.01 -4.23
C LEU A 385 -15.95 -2.74 -5.12
N ILE A 386 -17.18 -2.96 -4.63
CA ILE A 386 -18.26 -3.57 -5.43
C ILE A 386 -18.58 -2.66 -6.63
N LYS A 387 -18.76 -1.34 -6.40
CA LYS A 387 -19.03 -0.36 -7.47
C LYS A 387 -17.88 -0.26 -8.48
N LEU A 388 -16.63 -0.21 -8.01
CA LEU A 388 -15.46 -0.20 -8.89
C LEU A 388 -15.34 -1.47 -9.74
N SER A 389 -15.94 -2.58 -9.29
CA SER A 389 -16.01 -3.84 -10.03
C SER A 389 -17.21 -3.89 -11.02
N GLY A 390 -17.98 -2.81 -11.15
CA GLY A 390 -19.12 -2.69 -12.06
C GLY A 390 -20.43 -3.27 -11.51
N TYR A 391 -20.50 -3.60 -10.23
CA TYR A 391 -21.69 -4.18 -9.60
C TYR A 391 -22.39 -3.17 -8.66
N GLU A 392 -23.69 -3.39 -8.42
CA GLU A 392 -24.48 -2.62 -7.47
C GLU A 392 -24.46 -3.31 -6.08
N PRO A 393 -24.00 -2.61 -5.00
CA PRO A 393 -24.03 -3.14 -3.66
C PRO A 393 -25.47 -3.50 -3.23
N ASP A 394 -25.60 -4.63 -2.53
CA ASP A 394 -26.85 -5.17 -2.00
C ASP A 394 -27.90 -5.60 -3.05
N VAL A 395 -27.62 -5.33 -4.35
CA VAL A 395 -28.43 -5.79 -5.49
C VAL A 395 -27.71 -6.95 -6.18
N ASP A 396 -26.56 -6.69 -6.81
CA ASP A 396 -25.77 -7.69 -7.53
C ASP A 396 -24.88 -8.48 -6.56
N ILE A 397 -24.23 -7.77 -5.62
CA ILE A 397 -23.34 -8.35 -4.60
C ILE A 397 -23.81 -7.91 -3.22
N LYS A 398 -24.24 -8.87 -2.41
CA LYS A 398 -24.69 -8.59 -1.03
C LYS A 398 -23.52 -8.36 -0.09
N ILE A 399 -23.72 -7.44 0.88
CA ILE A 399 -22.81 -7.27 2.01
C ILE A 399 -23.42 -7.99 3.22
N LYS A 400 -22.67 -8.95 3.77
CA LYS A 400 -23.08 -9.74 4.94
C LYS A 400 -22.29 -9.33 6.17
N TYR A 401 -22.98 -8.97 7.24
CA TYR A 401 -22.35 -8.69 8.53
C TYR A 401 -22.25 -9.99 9.35
N THR A 402 -21.01 -10.31 9.77
CA THR A 402 -20.71 -11.61 10.42
C THR A 402 -20.56 -11.54 11.93
N GLY A 403 -20.57 -10.36 12.51
CA GLY A 403 -20.22 -10.11 13.91
C GLY A 403 -18.72 -9.91 14.09
N LEU A 404 -18.34 -9.20 15.16
CA LEU A 404 -16.94 -8.99 15.52
C LEU A 404 -16.28 -10.33 15.86
N ARG A 405 -15.04 -10.50 15.45
CA ARG A 405 -14.23 -11.67 15.81
C ARG A 405 -13.66 -11.51 17.23
N PRO A 406 -13.29 -12.61 17.91
CA PRO A 406 -12.57 -12.54 19.17
C PRO A 406 -11.37 -11.59 19.10
N GLY A 407 -11.28 -10.66 20.06
CA GLY A 407 -10.19 -9.68 20.12
C GLY A 407 -10.28 -8.52 19.12
N GLU A 408 -11.27 -8.47 18.22
CA GLU A 408 -11.45 -7.38 17.25
C GLU A 408 -12.14 -6.18 17.91
N LYS A 409 -11.59 -4.98 17.68
CA LYS A 409 -12.19 -3.71 18.16
C LYS A 409 -13.03 -3.08 17.05
N LEU A 410 -14.03 -2.27 17.44
CA LEU A 410 -14.78 -1.42 16.49
C LEU A 410 -13.86 -0.36 15.85
N TYR A 411 -12.97 0.22 16.67
CA TYR A 411 -11.96 1.21 16.24
C TYR A 411 -10.65 0.97 17.00
N GLU A 412 -9.55 1.25 16.35
CA GLU A 412 -8.20 1.11 16.88
C GLU A 412 -7.69 2.45 17.44
#